data_6b975e1cd3ce03f295f93fa0d686c23b
#
_entry.id   6b975e1cd3ce03f295f93fa0d686c23b
#
_cell.length_a   1.000
_cell.length_b   1.000
_cell.length_c   1.000
_cell.angle_alpha   90.00
_cell.angle_beta   90.00
_cell.angle_gamma   90.00
#
_symmetry.space_group_name_H-M   'P 1'
#
loop_
_entity.id
_entity.type
_entity.pdbx_description
1 polymer ?
#
loop_
_entity_poly.entity_id
_entity_poly.type
_entity_poly.pdbx_seq_one_letter_code
_entity_poly.pdbx_strand_id
1 'polypeptide(L)'
;LSGEKTLKRLILVLLISAFLFTFTQSAFAHAEIAKTSPTKNAILTQSPKSVWIEFGESLLTLDTKVVNTLTVTNSQGKRVDKSPTIISGARATTKISGALKKGKYLVTYRVVSEDGHPVKASYYFSVK
;
A
#
# COMPACT_ATOMS: atom_id res chain seq x y z
N LEU A 1 35.53 26.28 41.20
CA LEU A 1 35.98 26.55 39.82
C LEU A 1 36.09 25.27 38.97
N SER A 2 36.61 24.16 39.51
CA SER A 2 36.66 22.90 38.78
C SER A 2 35.27 22.23 38.67
N GLY A 3 34.44 22.34 39.70
CA GLY A 3 33.09 21.78 39.72
C GLY A 3 32.14 22.42 38.70
N GLU A 4 32.26 23.73 38.47
CA GLU A 4 31.44 24.45 37.50
C GLU A 4 31.74 24.00 36.06
N LYS A 5 33.01 23.81 35.72
CA LYS A 5 33.42 23.29 34.39
C LYS A 5 32.95 21.85 34.17
N THR A 6 33.02 21.03 35.24
CA THR A 6 32.56 19.64 35.20
C THR A 6 31.05 19.59 35.03
N LEU A 7 30.30 20.42 35.74
CA LEU A 7 28.85 20.51 35.64
C LEU A 7 28.40 20.95 34.23
N LYS A 8 29.04 21.96 33.65
CA LYS A 8 28.76 22.43 32.27
C LYS A 8 29.06 21.35 31.25
N ARG A 9 30.11 20.55 31.40
CA ARG A 9 30.42 19.41 30.52
C ARG A 9 29.39 18.30 30.66
N LEU A 10 28.94 17.97 31.87
CA LEU A 10 27.89 16.98 32.12
C LEU A 10 26.56 17.41 31.52
N ILE A 11 26.17 18.68 31.65
CA ILE A 11 24.96 19.23 31.04
C ILE A 11 25.05 19.17 29.51
N LEU A 12 26.20 19.50 28.93
CA LEU A 12 26.40 19.43 27.48
C LEU A 12 26.32 17.99 26.95
N VAL A 13 26.91 17.03 27.66
CA VAL A 13 26.81 15.59 27.28
C VAL A 13 25.38 15.09 27.39
N LEU A 14 24.63 15.47 28.43
CA LEU A 14 23.23 15.13 28.59
C LEU A 14 22.36 15.76 27.49
N LEU A 15 22.61 16.99 27.09
CA LEU A 15 21.89 17.64 25.99
C LEU A 15 22.20 16.99 24.64
N ILE A 16 23.44 16.59 24.38
CA ILE A 16 23.83 15.88 23.16
C ILE A 16 23.21 14.47 23.12
N SER A 17 23.21 13.75 24.24
CA SER A 17 22.59 12.42 24.30
C SER A 17 21.06 12.49 24.15
N ALA A 18 20.40 13.50 24.72
CA ALA A 18 18.96 13.71 24.52
C ALA A 18 18.63 14.05 23.06
N PHE A 19 19.49 14.79 22.36
CA PHE A 19 19.30 15.12 20.95
C PHE A 19 19.49 13.91 20.02
N LEU A 20 20.34 12.96 20.38
CA LEU A 20 20.54 11.71 19.62
C LEU A 20 19.37 10.71 19.72
N PHE A 21 18.53 10.83 20.77
CA PHE A 21 17.36 9.96 20.94
C PHE A 21 16.12 10.39 20.16
N THR A 22 16.11 11.56 19.54
CA THR A 22 14.91 12.09 18.86
C THR A 22 14.77 11.69 17.39
N PHE A 23 15.67 10.89 16.82
CA PHE A 23 15.66 10.51 15.40
C PHE A 23 15.42 9.03 15.11
N THR A 24 14.74 8.31 15.99
CA THR A 24 14.18 7.03 15.59
C THR A 24 12.79 7.24 14.95
N GLN A 25 12.76 7.87 13.79
CA GLN A 25 11.63 7.71 12.90
C GLN A 25 11.70 6.27 12.38
N SER A 26 10.83 5.42 12.90
CA SER A 26 10.52 4.16 12.25
C SER A 26 9.94 4.53 10.89
N ALA A 27 10.78 4.50 9.86
CA ALA A 27 10.31 4.50 8.49
C ALA A 27 9.56 3.16 8.30
N PHE A 28 8.27 3.15 8.63
CA PHE A 28 7.38 2.10 8.19
C PHE A 28 7.23 2.26 6.68
N ALA A 29 8.17 1.71 5.93
CA ALA A 29 8.05 1.52 4.50
C ALA A 29 7.03 0.39 4.27
N HIS A 30 5.77 0.67 4.55
CA HIS A 30 4.67 -0.18 4.13
C HIS A 30 4.18 0.38 2.79
N ALA A 31 3.85 -0.51 1.87
CA ALA A 31 3.26 -0.12 0.59
C ALA A 31 1.91 0.59 0.85
N GLU A 32 1.96 1.89 1.13
CA GLU A 32 0.77 2.72 1.29
C GLU A 32 0.15 3.03 -0.08
N ILE A 33 -1.19 3.04 -0.12
CA ILE A 33 -1.91 3.42 -1.32
C ILE A 33 -1.72 4.91 -1.59
N ALA A 34 -1.16 5.25 -2.75
CA ALA A 34 -1.09 6.61 -3.25
C ALA A 34 -2.35 6.98 -4.05
N LYS A 35 -2.82 6.08 -4.93
CA LYS A 35 -4.02 6.25 -5.76
C LYS A 35 -4.68 4.93 -6.07
N THR A 36 -5.99 4.94 -6.30
CA THR A 36 -6.74 3.79 -6.83
C THR A 36 -7.74 4.21 -7.89
N SER A 37 -8.09 3.28 -8.77
CA SER A 37 -9.23 3.42 -9.66
C SER A 37 -9.92 2.05 -9.82
N PRO A 38 -11.20 1.94 -9.47
CA PRO A 38 -12.05 2.93 -8.79
C PRO A 38 -11.52 3.31 -7.40
N THR A 39 -11.89 4.50 -6.90
CA THR A 39 -11.57 4.90 -5.52
C THR A 39 -12.44 4.14 -4.52
N LYS A 40 -11.97 4.07 -3.28
CA LYS A 40 -12.72 3.46 -2.17
C LYS A 40 -14.12 4.08 -2.05
N ASN A 41 -15.15 3.24 -1.99
CA ASN A 41 -16.57 3.60 -1.91
C ASN A 41 -17.11 4.39 -3.12
N ALA A 42 -16.39 4.41 -4.24
CA ALA A 42 -16.89 5.01 -5.48
C ALA A 42 -18.19 4.34 -5.95
N ILE A 43 -19.07 5.13 -6.52
CA ILE A 43 -20.29 4.67 -7.18
C ILE A 43 -20.17 5.03 -8.66
N LEU A 44 -19.97 4.01 -9.49
CA LEU A 44 -19.77 4.17 -10.92
C LEU A 44 -21.08 4.03 -11.67
N THR A 45 -21.26 4.82 -12.72
CA THR A 45 -22.40 4.71 -13.66
C THR A 45 -22.09 3.79 -14.83
N GLN A 46 -20.83 3.39 -14.99
CA GLN A 46 -20.36 2.50 -16.03
C GLN A 46 -19.41 1.45 -15.45
N SER A 47 -19.39 0.26 -16.04
CA SER A 47 -18.43 -0.77 -15.68
C SER A 47 -17.01 -0.33 -15.99
N PRO A 48 -16.07 -0.39 -15.02
CA PRO A 48 -14.67 -0.14 -15.32
C PRO A 48 -14.10 -1.29 -16.15
N LYS A 49 -13.13 -1.00 -17.03
CA LYS A 49 -12.41 -2.01 -17.82
C LYS A 49 -11.30 -2.68 -17.02
N SER A 50 -10.80 -2.00 -16.01
CA SER A 50 -9.73 -2.47 -15.13
C SER A 50 -9.86 -1.84 -13.75
N VAL A 51 -9.23 -2.47 -12.78
CA VAL A 51 -9.00 -1.93 -11.43
C VAL A 51 -7.50 -1.83 -11.24
N TRP A 52 -7.02 -0.73 -10.70
CA TRP A 52 -5.60 -0.57 -10.40
C TRP A 52 -5.40 0.16 -9.08
N ILE A 53 -4.28 -0.13 -8.45
CA ILE A 53 -3.79 0.51 -7.23
C ILE A 53 -2.36 0.93 -7.47
N GLU A 54 -2.04 2.19 -7.19
CA GLU A 54 -0.69 2.73 -7.17
C GLU A 54 -0.26 2.94 -5.72
N PHE A 55 0.89 2.39 -5.38
CA PHE A 55 1.49 2.48 -4.07
C PHE A 55 2.55 3.57 -4.01
N GLY A 56 2.95 4.00 -2.82
CA GLY A 56 3.98 5.01 -2.63
C GLY A 56 5.39 4.54 -2.96
N GLU A 57 5.58 3.24 -3.20
CA GLU A 57 6.86 2.62 -3.54
C GLU A 57 6.70 1.48 -4.54
N SER A 58 7.79 1.10 -5.20
CA SER A 58 7.80 0.01 -6.18
C SER A 58 7.48 -1.33 -5.53
N LEU A 59 6.78 -2.19 -6.27
CA LEU A 59 6.42 -3.54 -5.87
C LEU A 59 7.49 -4.53 -6.31
N LEU A 60 7.77 -5.49 -5.42
CA LEU A 60 8.69 -6.59 -5.71
C LEU A 60 8.14 -7.45 -6.85
N THR A 61 8.95 -7.70 -7.87
CA THR A 61 8.66 -8.66 -8.93
C THR A 61 9.71 -9.75 -8.95
N LEU A 62 9.27 -11.00 -9.11
CA LEU A 62 10.14 -12.18 -9.21
C LEU A 62 9.80 -12.93 -10.49
N ASP A 63 10.81 -13.33 -11.26
CA ASP A 63 10.63 -13.96 -12.56
C ASP A 63 9.87 -15.29 -12.52
N THR A 64 9.99 -16.02 -11.41
CA THR A 64 9.46 -17.38 -11.28
C THR A 64 8.30 -17.51 -10.28
N LYS A 65 7.93 -16.43 -9.58
CA LYS A 65 6.92 -16.50 -8.51
C LYS A 65 6.02 -15.28 -8.48
N VAL A 66 4.70 -15.53 -8.49
CA VAL A 66 3.71 -14.47 -8.29
C VAL A 66 3.67 -14.12 -6.80
N VAL A 67 4.08 -12.89 -6.47
CA VAL A 67 4.08 -12.38 -5.08
C VAL A 67 3.02 -11.29 -4.86
N ASN A 68 2.52 -10.67 -5.94
CA ASN A 68 1.51 -9.63 -5.90
C ASN A 68 0.21 -10.11 -6.53
N THR A 69 -0.90 -9.90 -5.86
CA THR A 69 -2.24 -10.24 -6.35
C THR A 69 -3.20 -9.07 -6.14
N LEU A 70 -4.02 -8.82 -7.14
CA LEU A 70 -5.12 -7.87 -7.11
C LEU A 70 -6.34 -8.56 -7.71
N THR A 71 -7.39 -8.72 -6.93
CA THR A 71 -8.59 -9.46 -7.30
C THR A 71 -9.83 -8.63 -7.06
N VAL A 72 -10.87 -8.87 -7.85
CA VAL A 72 -12.18 -8.24 -7.70
C VAL A 72 -13.24 -9.32 -7.63
N THR A 73 -14.07 -9.25 -6.58
CA THR A 73 -15.18 -10.18 -6.38
C THR A 73 -16.51 -9.43 -6.30
N ASN A 74 -17.59 -10.06 -6.76
CA ASN A 74 -18.95 -9.55 -6.58
C ASN A 74 -19.47 -9.85 -5.16
N SER A 75 -20.71 -9.44 -4.87
CA SER A 75 -21.36 -9.66 -3.56
C SER A 75 -21.56 -11.14 -3.19
N GLN A 76 -21.45 -12.04 -4.14
CA GLN A 76 -21.55 -13.50 -3.94
C GLN A 76 -20.15 -14.15 -3.79
N GLY A 77 -19.08 -13.36 -3.73
CA GLY A 77 -17.71 -13.84 -3.63
C GLY A 77 -17.13 -14.40 -4.93
N LYS A 78 -17.83 -14.29 -6.06
CA LYS A 78 -17.33 -14.75 -7.36
C LYS A 78 -16.36 -13.72 -7.95
N ARG A 79 -15.21 -14.20 -8.43
CA ARG A 79 -14.23 -13.36 -9.14
C ARG A 79 -14.80 -12.83 -10.45
N VAL A 80 -14.55 -11.55 -10.71
CA VAL A 80 -14.96 -10.83 -11.91
C VAL A 80 -13.77 -10.20 -12.66
N ASP A 81 -12.58 -10.37 -12.14
CA ASP A 81 -11.33 -9.97 -12.78
C ASP A 81 -10.69 -11.10 -13.57
N LYS A 82 -9.75 -10.74 -14.43
CA LYS A 82 -8.90 -11.67 -15.21
C LYS A 82 -7.48 -11.71 -14.65
N SER A 83 -6.99 -12.93 -14.37
CA SER A 83 -5.57 -13.14 -14.08
C SER A 83 -4.72 -13.01 -15.36
N PRO A 84 -3.44 -12.68 -15.25
CA PRO A 84 -2.71 -12.33 -14.03
C PRO A 84 -2.87 -10.87 -13.61
N THR A 85 -2.47 -10.55 -12.37
CA THR A 85 -2.22 -9.17 -11.96
C THR A 85 -0.99 -8.65 -12.67
N ILE A 86 -1.09 -7.47 -13.27
CA ILE A 86 0.01 -6.83 -14.01
C ILE A 86 0.68 -5.82 -13.09
N ILE A 87 1.98 -5.96 -12.89
CA ILE A 87 2.79 -5.04 -12.09
C ILE A 87 3.63 -4.16 -13.01
N SER A 88 3.58 -2.86 -12.76
CA SER A 88 4.43 -1.86 -13.44
C SER A 88 4.92 -0.85 -12.41
N GLY A 89 6.17 -1.00 -11.96
CA GLY A 89 6.74 -0.19 -10.89
C GLY A 89 5.93 -0.28 -9.59
N ALA A 90 5.34 0.84 -9.19
CA ALA A 90 4.50 0.93 -7.99
C ALA A 90 3.02 0.57 -8.22
N ARG A 91 2.63 0.19 -9.45
CA ARG A 91 1.22 -0.03 -9.79
C ARG A 91 0.91 -1.50 -10.03
N ALA A 92 -0.15 -1.98 -9.36
CA ALA A 92 -0.80 -3.26 -9.63
C ALA A 92 -2.11 -3.01 -10.40
N THR A 93 -2.33 -3.76 -11.47
CA THR A 93 -3.52 -3.65 -12.33
C THR A 93 -4.13 -5.03 -12.57
N THR A 94 -5.45 -5.13 -12.49
CA THR A 94 -6.19 -6.28 -12.98
C THR A 94 -7.27 -5.85 -13.98
N LYS A 95 -7.48 -6.64 -15.03
CA LYS A 95 -8.53 -6.41 -16.03
C LYS A 95 -9.84 -6.99 -15.54
N ILE A 96 -10.96 -6.33 -15.85
CA ILE A 96 -12.29 -6.85 -15.56
C ILE A 96 -12.73 -7.78 -16.70
N SER A 97 -13.39 -8.89 -16.33
CA SER A 97 -13.91 -9.89 -17.26
C SER A 97 -15.32 -9.51 -17.71
N GLY A 98 -15.42 -8.81 -18.84
CA GLY A 98 -16.69 -8.31 -19.35
C GLY A 98 -17.22 -7.09 -18.63
N ALA A 99 -18.48 -6.75 -18.84
CA ALA A 99 -19.13 -5.64 -18.16
C ALA A 99 -19.65 -6.06 -16.78
N LEU A 100 -19.35 -5.30 -15.76
CA LEU A 100 -19.89 -5.50 -14.42
C LEU A 100 -21.37 -5.12 -14.38
N LYS A 101 -22.18 -5.95 -13.78
CA LYS A 101 -23.57 -5.67 -13.48
C LYS A 101 -23.68 -4.69 -12.33
N LYS A 102 -24.84 -4.04 -12.20
CA LYS A 102 -25.21 -3.25 -11.03
C LYS A 102 -24.99 -4.05 -9.74
N GLY A 103 -24.26 -3.48 -8.79
CA GLY A 103 -23.95 -4.14 -7.53
C GLY A 103 -22.69 -3.63 -6.85
N LYS A 104 -22.36 -4.24 -5.70
CA LYS A 104 -21.21 -3.92 -4.90
C LYS A 104 -20.07 -4.92 -5.16
N TYR A 105 -18.85 -4.41 -5.26
CA TYR A 105 -17.66 -5.18 -5.60
C TYR A 105 -16.58 -4.97 -4.54
N LEU A 106 -15.90 -6.05 -4.18
CA LEU A 106 -14.77 -6.05 -3.25
C LEU A 106 -13.46 -6.17 -4.04
N VAL A 107 -12.60 -5.19 -3.88
CA VAL A 107 -11.21 -5.24 -4.35
C VAL A 107 -10.35 -5.74 -3.21
N THR A 108 -9.63 -6.84 -3.43
CA THR A 108 -8.69 -7.39 -2.45
C THR A 108 -7.30 -7.43 -3.06
N TYR A 109 -6.31 -7.00 -2.32
CA TYR A 109 -4.92 -7.05 -2.76
C TYR A 109 -4.01 -7.63 -1.69
N ARG A 110 -2.97 -8.31 -2.15
CA ARG A 110 -1.79 -8.68 -1.40
C ARG A 110 -0.59 -8.28 -2.23
N VAL A 111 0.19 -7.35 -1.74
CA VAL A 111 1.37 -6.84 -2.43
C VAL A 111 2.59 -6.90 -1.52
N VAL A 112 3.76 -7.02 -2.13
CA VAL A 112 5.05 -7.01 -1.46
C VAL A 112 5.84 -5.85 -2.03
N SER A 113 6.25 -4.91 -1.19
CA SER A 113 7.16 -3.84 -1.58
C SER A 113 8.58 -4.37 -1.79
N GLU A 114 9.45 -3.59 -2.44
CA GLU A 114 10.85 -4.00 -2.68
C GLU A 114 11.64 -4.24 -1.39
N ASP A 115 11.20 -3.69 -0.26
CA ASP A 115 11.75 -3.97 1.06
C ASP A 115 11.37 -5.36 1.63
N GLY A 116 10.52 -6.12 0.92
CA GLY A 116 10.13 -7.48 1.25
C GLY A 116 8.94 -7.61 2.20
N HIS A 117 8.30 -6.52 2.63
CA HIS A 117 7.15 -6.57 3.54
C HIS A 117 5.83 -6.76 2.80
N PRO A 118 5.05 -7.82 3.09
CA PRO A 118 3.74 -8.01 2.51
C PRO A 118 2.69 -7.10 3.18
N VAL A 119 1.80 -6.54 2.36
CA VAL A 119 0.62 -5.81 2.79
C VAL A 119 -0.61 -6.44 2.16
N LYS A 120 -1.65 -6.70 2.95
CA LYS A 120 -2.93 -7.24 2.51
C LYS A 120 -4.07 -6.38 3.03
N ALA A 121 -4.94 -5.92 2.14
CA ALA A 121 -6.15 -5.20 2.51
C ALA A 121 -7.21 -5.27 1.40
N SER A 122 -8.35 -4.63 1.63
CA SER A 122 -9.46 -4.60 0.68
C SER A 122 -10.25 -3.30 0.80
N TYR A 123 -10.98 -2.96 -0.27
CA TYR A 123 -11.94 -1.86 -0.29
C TYR A 123 -13.09 -2.18 -1.26
N TYR A 124 -14.18 -1.43 -1.14
CA TYR A 124 -15.38 -1.60 -1.97
C TYR A 124 -15.53 -0.46 -2.97
N PHE A 125 -16.15 -0.78 -4.11
CA PHE A 125 -16.83 0.16 -5.00
C PHE A 125 -18.16 -0.43 -5.46
N SER A 126 -18.99 0.35 -6.08
CA SER A 126 -20.30 -0.06 -6.60
C SER A 126 -20.50 0.39 -8.04
N VAL A 127 -21.32 -0.35 -8.79
CA VAL A 127 -21.83 0.03 -10.13
C VAL A 127 -23.35 0.20 -10.03
N LYS A 128 -23.86 1.30 -10.59
CA LYS A 128 -25.30 1.63 -10.66
C LYS A 128 -25.91 1.21 -11.99
#